data_050b222d7d926c803d5420f76213851c
#
_entry.id   050b222d7d926c803d5420f76213851c
#
_cell.length_a   1.000
_cell.length_b   1.000
_cell.length_c   1.000
_cell.angle_alpha   90.00
_cell.angle_beta   90.00
_cell.angle_gamma   90.00
#
_symmetry.space_group_name_H-M   'P 1'
#
loop_
_entity.id
_entity.type
_entity.pdbx_description
1 polymer ?
#
loop_
_entity_poly.entity_id
_entity_poly.type
_entity_poly.pdbx_seq_one_letter_code
_entity_poly.pdbx_strand_id
1 'polypeptide(L)'
;MHKKLKKKIVFVTGTRADYGKLKSIIKIVQNNNKFEAVVFVTGMHNLSSYGNTHTELNKDKIKNLFKFKNQVKNDSMDVIVSKTINVFSKFIKKINPDLIVIHGDRVEPLACAVVGSLNNILVLSLIHI
;
A
#
# COMPACT_ATOMS: atom_id res chain seq x y z
N MET A 1 5.02 -6.93 32.00
CA MET A 1 5.70 -7.72 30.98
C MET A 1 5.46 -7.13 29.59
N HIS A 2 6.53 -6.90 28.87
CA HIS A 2 6.41 -6.37 27.52
C HIS A 2 6.26 -7.48 26.51
N LYS A 3 5.09 -7.53 25.93
CA LYS A 3 4.89 -8.42 24.81
C LYS A 3 5.55 -7.76 23.59
N LYS A 4 6.45 -8.48 22.95
CA LYS A 4 7.11 -7.96 21.77
C LYS A 4 6.08 -7.79 20.66
N LEU A 5 5.91 -6.57 20.21
CA LEU A 5 4.99 -6.28 19.12
C LEU A 5 5.63 -6.71 17.80
N LYS A 6 4.78 -7.15 16.90
CA LYS A 6 5.22 -7.49 15.56
C LYS A 6 5.65 -6.22 14.83
N LYS A 7 6.65 -6.34 13.97
CA LYS A 7 7.01 -5.26 13.05
C LYS A 7 5.93 -5.17 11.98
N LYS A 8 5.47 -3.95 11.72
CA LYS A 8 4.42 -3.71 10.73
C LYS A 8 5.02 -3.27 9.43
N ILE A 9 4.64 -3.94 8.35
CA ILE A 9 5.07 -3.62 7.00
C ILE A 9 3.85 -3.28 6.17
N VAL A 10 3.81 -2.06 5.65
CA VAL A 10 2.71 -1.61 4.79
C VAL A 10 3.12 -1.79 3.34
N PHE A 11 2.32 -2.53 2.60
CA PHE A 11 2.50 -2.70 1.16
C PHE A 11 1.47 -1.85 0.44
N VAL A 12 1.92 -1.01 -0.46
CA VAL A 12 1.04 -0.15 -1.25
C VAL A 12 0.84 -0.76 -2.62
N THR A 13 -0.40 -1.00 -2.99
CA THR A 13 -0.71 -1.55 -4.30
C THR A 13 -1.80 -0.69 -4.96
N GLY A 14 -1.51 -0.23 -6.17
CA GLY A 14 -2.41 0.64 -6.93
C GLY A 14 -2.94 0.00 -8.20
N THR A 15 -2.31 -1.06 -8.69
CA THR A 15 -2.73 -1.73 -9.92
C THR A 15 -2.58 -3.24 -9.76
N ARG A 16 -3.18 -3.97 -10.70
CA ARG A 16 -3.03 -5.41 -10.76
C ARG A 16 -1.56 -5.81 -10.91
N ALA A 17 -0.82 -5.06 -11.71
CA ALA A 17 0.60 -5.33 -11.91
C ALA A 17 1.40 -5.17 -10.63
N ASP A 18 1.12 -4.13 -9.86
CA ASP A 18 1.77 -3.92 -8.55
C ASP A 18 1.49 -5.10 -7.63
N TYR A 19 0.23 -5.50 -7.52
CA TYR A 19 -0.14 -6.60 -6.65
C TYR A 19 0.52 -7.90 -7.11
N GLY A 20 0.54 -8.17 -8.40
CA GLY A 20 1.18 -9.36 -8.93
C GLY A 20 2.65 -9.47 -8.55
N LYS A 21 3.35 -8.34 -8.50
CA LYS A 21 4.75 -8.30 -8.10
C LYS A 21 4.93 -8.47 -6.59
N LEU A 22 4.01 -7.93 -5.80
CA LEU A 22 4.12 -7.92 -4.34
C LEU A 22 3.51 -9.14 -3.66
N LYS A 23 2.64 -9.87 -4.34
CA LYS A 23 1.84 -10.95 -3.78
C LYS A 23 2.65 -11.97 -2.99
N SER A 24 3.75 -12.46 -3.56
CA SER A 24 4.59 -13.47 -2.91
C SER A 24 5.18 -12.95 -1.62
N ILE A 25 5.68 -11.72 -1.65
CA ILE A 25 6.31 -11.10 -0.48
C ILE A 25 5.26 -10.87 0.61
N ILE A 26 4.08 -10.38 0.21
CA ILE A 26 2.99 -10.15 1.17
C ILE A 26 2.63 -11.46 1.89
N LYS A 27 2.50 -12.55 1.16
CA LYS A 27 2.16 -13.83 1.75
C LYS A 27 3.24 -14.35 2.70
N ILE A 28 4.50 -14.19 2.33
CA ILE A 28 5.61 -14.59 3.18
C ILE A 28 5.59 -13.79 4.49
N VAL A 29 5.44 -12.49 4.39
CA VAL A 29 5.41 -11.61 5.55
C VAL A 29 4.19 -11.91 6.43
N GLN A 30 3.02 -12.08 5.81
CA GLN A 30 1.78 -12.36 6.52
C GLN A 30 1.85 -13.65 7.33
N ASN A 31 2.55 -14.64 6.82
CA ASN A 31 2.65 -15.95 7.48
C ASN A 31 3.81 -16.02 8.47
N ASN A 32 4.56 -14.95 8.65
CA ASN A 32 5.67 -14.91 9.59
C ASN A 32 5.22 -14.29 10.91
N ASN A 33 5.51 -14.98 12.01
CA ASN A 33 5.10 -14.57 13.35
C ASN A 33 5.72 -13.25 13.82
N LYS A 34 6.82 -12.84 13.22
CA LYS A 34 7.54 -11.62 13.62
C LYS A 34 7.04 -10.37 12.94
N PHE A 35 6.21 -10.52 11.90
CA PHE A 35 5.76 -9.41 11.09
C PHE A 35 4.25 -9.39 10.95
N GLU A 36 3.73 -8.21 10.73
CA GLU A 36 2.34 -8.00 10.37
C GLU A 36 2.33 -7.30 9.02
N ALA A 37 1.71 -7.92 8.02
CA ALA A 37 1.56 -7.33 6.70
C ALA A 37 0.25 -6.55 6.65
N VAL A 38 0.33 -5.30 6.20
CA VAL A 38 -0.84 -4.45 6.00
C VAL A 38 -0.82 -3.98 4.56
N VAL A 39 -1.91 -4.20 3.84
CA VAL A 39 -1.97 -3.85 2.42
C VAL A 39 -2.89 -2.64 2.24
N PHE A 40 -2.33 -1.57 1.69
CA PHE A 40 -3.06 -0.35 1.38
C PHE A 40 -3.38 -0.35 -0.10
N VAL A 41 -4.66 -0.48 -0.42
CA VAL A 41 -5.14 -0.61 -1.80
C VAL A 41 -5.68 0.73 -2.28
N THR A 42 -5.14 1.21 -3.38
CA THR A 42 -5.52 2.48 -3.96
C THR A 42 -5.42 2.41 -5.50
N GLY A 43 -5.62 3.52 -6.16
CA GLY A 43 -5.41 3.64 -7.59
C GLY A 43 -6.41 2.84 -8.41
N MET A 44 -5.93 2.24 -9.47
CA MET A 44 -6.76 1.54 -10.45
C MET A 44 -7.48 0.32 -9.90
N HIS A 45 -7.04 -0.21 -8.75
CA HIS A 45 -7.74 -1.31 -8.12
C HIS A 45 -9.20 -0.96 -7.81
N ASN A 46 -9.44 0.32 -7.55
CA ASN A 46 -10.75 0.79 -7.09
C ASN A 46 -11.61 1.36 -8.21
N LEU A 47 -11.11 1.37 -9.44
CA LEU A 47 -11.86 1.86 -10.59
C LEU A 47 -12.52 0.67 -11.30
N SER A 48 -13.85 0.70 -11.38
CA SER A 48 -14.60 -0.38 -12.01
C SER A 48 -14.25 -0.56 -13.48
N SER A 49 -13.86 0.52 -14.17
CA SER A 49 -13.45 0.46 -15.57
C SER A 49 -12.18 -0.36 -15.80
N TYR A 50 -11.40 -0.61 -14.75
CA TYR A 50 -10.17 -1.40 -14.83
C TYR A 50 -10.32 -2.77 -14.18
N GLY A 51 -11.57 -3.18 -13.90
CA GLY A 51 -11.86 -4.46 -13.30
C GLY A 51 -11.80 -4.44 -11.78
N ASN A 52 -12.24 -5.53 -11.18
CA ASN A 52 -12.30 -5.66 -9.73
C ASN A 52 -11.05 -6.37 -9.21
N THR A 53 -9.90 -5.72 -9.31
CA THR A 53 -8.64 -6.32 -8.88
C THR A 53 -8.62 -6.64 -7.39
N HIS A 54 -9.38 -5.87 -6.60
CA HIS A 54 -9.47 -6.13 -5.17
C HIS A 54 -10.10 -7.48 -4.84
N THR A 55 -10.85 -8.08 -5.76
CA THR A 55 -11.38 -9.43 -5.54
C THR A 55 -10.27 -10.46 -5.52
N GLU A 56 -9.18 -10.23 -6.26
CA GLU A 56 -8.02 -11.11 -6.20
C GLU A 56 -7.36 -11.08 -4.83
N LEU A 57 -7.30 -9.90 -4.20
CA LEU A 57 -6.76 -9.76 -2.86
C LEU A 57 -7.58 -10.56 -1.85
N ASN A 58 -8.90 -10.49 -1.96
CA ASN A 58 -9.77 -11.27 -1.08
C ASN A 58 -9.62 -12.77 -1.33
N LYS A 59 -9.51 -13.16 -2.60
CA LYS A 59 -9.34 -14.56 -3.00
C LYS A 59 -8.02 -15.12 -2.46
N ASP A 60 -6.99 -14.30 -2.38
CA ASP A 60 -5.68 -14.69 -1.87
C ASP A 60 -5.59 -14.63 -0.35
N LYS A 61 -6.68 -14.34 0.33
CA LYS A 61 -6.78 -14.33 1.79
C LYS A 61 -5.81 -13.35 2.45
N ILE A 62 -5.74 -12.13 1.92
CA ILE A 62 -4.97 -11.07 2.54
C ILE A 62 -5.74 -10.59 3.77
N LYS A 63 -5.10 -10.67 4.94
CA LYS A 63 -5.77 -10.44 6.22
C LYS A 63 -6.03 -8.98 6.55
N ASN A 64 -5.03 -8.13 6.43
CA ASN A 64 -5.14 -6.72 6.80
C ASN A 64 -5.18 -5.87 5.55
N LEU A 65 -6.38 -5.60 5.06
CA LEU A 65 -6.60 -4.92 3.81
C LEU A 65 -7.32 -3.60 4.05
N PHE A 66 -6.72 -2.49 3.63
CA PHE A 66 -7.31 -1.17 3.70
C PHE A 66 -7.48 -0.62 2.29
N LYS A 67 -8.69 -0.28 1.93
CA LYS A 67 -9.02 0.23 0.61
C LYS A 67 -9.27 1.72 0.66
N PHE A 68 -8.69 2.44 -0.29
CA PHE A 68 -8.95 3.84 -0.44
C PHE A 68 -9.04 4.18 -1.92
N LYS A 69 -10.14 4.81 -2.30
CA LYS A 69 -10.34 5.29 -3.66
C LYS A 69 -9.75 6.70 -3.73
N ASN A 70 -8.54 6.80 -4.28
CA ASN A 70 -7.80 8.05 -4.31
C ASN A 70 -8.05 8.87 -5.57
N GLN A 71 -8.80 8.35 -6.52
CA GLN A 71 -9.08 9.08 -7.75
C GLN A 71 -10.48 8.83 -8.27
N VAL A 72 -11.02 9.84 -8.92
CA VAL A 72 -12.24 9.76 -9.68
C VAL A 72 -11.87 9.90 -11.15
N LYS A 73 -12.76 9.43 -12.01
CA LYS A 73 -12.55 9.58 -13.44
C LYS A 73 -12.29 11.05 -13.76
N ASN A 74 -11.24 11.32 -14.52
CA ASN A 74 -10.80 12.64 -14.96
C ASN A 74 -10.03 13.47 -13.93
N ASP A 75 -9.67 12.89 -12.78
CA ASP A 75 -8.75 13.58 -11.87
C ASP A 75 -7.39 13.74 -12.54
N SER A 76 -6.77 14.90 -12.36
CA SER A 76 -5.40 15.12 -12.80
C SER A 76 -4.42 14.43 -11.84
N MET A 77 -3.19 14.21 -12.30
CA MET A 77 -2.19 13.51 -11.49
C MET A 77 -1.86 14.24 -10.19
N ASP A 78 -1.81 15.57 -10.23
CA ASP A 78 -1.53 16.35 -9.03
C ASP A 78 -2.65 16.23 -8.00
N VAL A 79 -3.89 16.15 -8.45
CA VAL A 79 -5.04 15.94 -7.56
C VAL A 79 -4.98 14.55 -6.94
N ILE A 80 -4.63 13.53 -7.72
CA ILE A 80 -4.49 12.17 -7.22
C ILE A 80 -3.40 12.10 -6.15
N VAL A 81 -2.25 12.73 -6.40
CA VAL A 81 -1.15 12.79 -5.44
C VAL A 81 -1.61 13.47 -4.15
N SER A 82 -2.29 14.61 -4.26
CA SER A 82 -2.78 15.36 -3.11
C SER A 82 -3.74 14.53 -2.24
N LYS A 83 -4.70 13.86 -2.87
CA LYS A 83 -5.65 13.02 -2.16
C LYS A 83 -4.95 11.85 -1.47
N THR A 84 -4.02 11.22 -2.16
CA THR A 84 -3.29 10.08 -1.63
C THR A 84 -2.44 10.49 -0.45
N ILE A 85 -1.71 11.59 -0.55
CA ILE A 85 -0.91 12.11 0.55
C ILE A 85 -1.76 12.35 1.79
N ASN A 86 -2.90 13.00 1.62
CA ASN A 86 -3.78 13.33 2.73
C ASN A 86 -4.26 12.07 3.46
N VAL A 87 -4.78 11.11 2.72
CA VAL A 87 -5.33 9.89 3.33
C VAL A 87 -4.23 8.97 3.85
N PHE A 88 -3.15 8.82 3.09
CA PHE A 88 -2.06 7.95 3.50
C PHE A 88 -1.35 8.49 4.74
N SER A 89 -1.22 9.81 4.85
CA SER A 89 -0.66 10.44 6.04
C SER A 89 -1.46 10.07 7.30
N LYS A 90 -2.76 10.15 7.22
CA LYS A 90 -3.64 9.77 8.34
C LYS A 90 -3.54 8.29 8.66
N PHE A 91 -3.49 7.46 7.61
CA PHE A 91 -3.37 6.02 7.75
C PHE A 91 -2.07 5.64 8.45
N ILE A 92 -0.95 6.24 8.04
CA ILE A 92 0.37 5.96 8.60
C ILE A 92 0.42 6.32 10.09
N LYS A 93 -0.16 7.44 10.47
CA LYS A 93 -0.19 7.86 11.87
C LYS A 93 -1.00 6.93 12.73
N LYS A 94 -2.04 6.33 12.16
CA LYS A 94 -2.87 5.36 12.86
C LYS A 94 -2.19 4.00 12.99
N ILE A 95 -1.55 3.54 11.92
CA ILE A 95 -0.92 2.21 11.87
C ILE A 95 0.48 2.23 12.49
N ASN A 96 1.21 3.30 12.29
CA ASN A 96 2.59 3.46 12.76
C ASN A 96 3.49 2.30 12.29
N PRO A 97 3.68 2.15 10.98
CA PRO A 97 4.45 1.02 10.44
C PRO A 97 5.95 1.22 10.61
N ASP A 98 6.69 0.13 10.56
CA ASP A 98 8.15 0.13 10.59
C ASP A 98 8.74 0.27 9.19
N LEU A 99 8.01 -0.16 8.16
CA LEU A 99 8.47 -0.14 6.78
C LEU A 99 7.29 0.04 5.85
N ILE A 100 7.50 0.82 4.81
CA ILE A 100 6.54 0.99 3.72
C ILE A 100 7.19 0.43 2.45
N VAL A 101 6.51 -0.51 1.79
CA VAL A 101 6.99 -1.10 0.55
C VAL A 101 6.11 -0.59 -0.60
N ILE A 102 6.76 0.02 -1.60
CA ILE A 102 6.07 0.51 -2.80
C ILE A 102 6.66 -0.16 -4.03
N HIS A 103 5.92 -0.13 -5.11
CA HIS A 103 6.37 -0.69 -6.37
C HIS A 103 5.98 0.25 -7.51
N GLY A 104 6.92 0.45 -8.43
CA GLY A 104 6.65 1.22 -9.64
C GLY A 104 6.89 2.71 -9.50
N ASP A 105 6.58 3.42 -10.57
CA ASP A 105 6.86 4.84 -10.71
C ASP A 105 5.60 5.70 -10.91
N ARG A 106 4.44 5.15 -10.58
CA ARG A 106 3.19 5.91 -10.67
C ARG A 106 3.08 6.93 -9.54
N VAL A 107 2.04 7.76 -9.63
CA VAL A 107 1.85 8.85 -8.67
C VAL A 107 1.51 8.35 -7.25
N GLU A 108 0.85 7.21 -7.14
CA GLU A 108 0.51 6.65 -5.83
C GLU A 108 1.75 6.23 -5.03
N PRO A 109 2.70 5.46 -5.61
CA PRO A 109 3.96 5.17 -4.92
C PRO A 109 4.72 6.43 -4.55
N LEU A 110 4.75 7.43 -5.43
CA LEU A 110 5.41 8.70 -5.14
C LEU A 110 4.80 9.37 -3.91
N ALA A 111 3.49 9.47 -3.88
CA ALA A 111 2.78 10.08 -2.75
C ALA A 111 3.09 9.36 -1.44
N CYS A 112 3.06 8.03 -1.46
CA CYS A 112 3.33 7.23 -0.27
C CYS A 112 4.79 7.34 0.17
N ALA A 113 5.73 7.43 -0.77
CA ALA A 113 7.14 7.62 -0.45
C ALA A 113 7.37 8.96 0.24
N VAL A 114 6.72 10.02 -0.26
CA VAL A 114 6.81 11.35 0.34
C VAL A 114 6.30 11.30 1.80
N VAL A 115 5.15 10.72 2.01
CA VAL A 115 4.57 10.61 3.35
C VAL A 115 5.50 9.83 4.28
N GLY A 116 6.00 8.69 3.83
CA GLY A 116 6.89 7.87 4.63
C GLY A 116 8.16 8.61 5.02
N SER A 117 8.79 9.25 4.03
CA SER A 117 10.04 9.97 4.24
C SER A 117 9.87 11.15 5.21
N LEU A 118 8.77 11.88 5.07
CA LEU A 118 8.51 13.03 5.95
C LEU A 118 8.11 12.61 7.37
N ASN A 119 7.71 11.38 7.57
CA ASN A 119 7.39 10.83 8.89
C ASN A 119 8.51 9.95 9.44
N ASN A 120 9.68 9.96 8.81
CA ASN A 120 10.85 9.20 9.24
C ASN A 120 10.61 7.69 9.26
N ILE A 121 9.81 7.20 8.33
CA ILE A 121 9.55 5.77 8.17
C ILE A 121 10.35 5.29 6.97
N LEU A 122 11.00 4.15 7.11
CA LEU A 122 11.75 3.55 6.01
C LEU A 122 10.82 3.22 4.85
N VAL A 123 11.25 3.58 3.65
CA VAL A 123 10.50 3.28 2.42
C VAL A 123 11.39 2.43 1.52
N LEU A 124 10.87 1.28 1.14
CA LEU A 124 11.54 0.40 0.20
C LEU A 124 10.80 0.44 -1.13
N SER A 125 11.48 0.88 -2.17
CA SER A 125 10.91 0.93 -3.50
C SER A 125 11.42 -0.25 -4.31
N LEU A 126 10.50 -1.06 -4.81
CA LEU A 126 10.84 -2.19 -5.67
C LEU A 126 10.68 -1.73 -7.12
N ILE A 127 11.80 -1.61 -7.81
CA ILE A 127 11.82 -1.18 -9.20
C ILE A 127 12.17 -2.38 -10.05
N HIS A 128 11.35 -2.60 -11.07
CA HIS A 128 11.64 -3.65 -12.05
C HIS A 128 12.57 -3.08 -13.12
N ILE A 129 13.73 -3.65 -13.21
CA ILE A 129 14.72 -3.26 -14.22
C ILE A 129 14.71 -4.27 -15.36
#